data_4e022cb3a37502f4ed531b6f4a12bc18
#
_entry.id   4e022cb3a37502f4ed531b6f4a12bc18
#
_cell.length_a   1.000
_cell.length_b   1.000
_cell.length_c   1.000
_cell.angle_alpha   90.00
_cell.angle_beta   90.00
_cell.angle_gamma   90.00
#
_symmetry.space_group_name_H-M   'P 1'
#
loop_
_entity.id
_entity.type
_entity.pdbx_description
1 polymer ?
#
loop_
_entity_poly.entity_id
_entity_poly.type
_entity_poly.pdbx_seq_one_letter_code
_entity_poly.pdbx_strand_id
1 'polypeptide(L)'
;MGETIAINQLECIEKSAKRLIEGNILAIKNTNGYVLCCDASNPEAIKKLRKRKKRPNKPFAVLYPSMESIKKDFNVSNYEANALKSRVAPIVILQNTKHTRISVDTIAPNLHQTGVMLPSSALLELIIKKVGIPIVATSGNIHGSPIISSDNDA
;
A
#
# COMPACT_ATOMS: atom_id res chain seq x y z
N MET A 1 4.52 22.01 -13.91
CA MET A 1 5.29 20.93 -14.58
C MET A 1 6.14 20.22 -13.52
N GLY A 2 6.08 18.89 -13.41
CA GLY A 2 6.90 18.13 -12.48
C GLY A 2 8.32 17.92 -13.02
N GLU A 3 9.30 17.80 -12.13
CA GLU A 3 10.68 17.50 -12.48
C GLU A 3 10.87 15.99 -12.63
N THR A 4 11.51 15.54 -13.72
CA THR A 4 11.92 14.14 -13.89
C THR A 4 13.22 13.91 -13.13
N ILE A 5 13.17 13.10 -12.06
CA ILE A 5 14.31 12.86 -11.17
C ILE A 5 15.01 11.52 -11.38
N ALA A 6 14.50 10.67 -12.26
CA ALA A 6 15.09 9.37 -12.62
C ALA A 6 14.65 8.95 -14.01
N ILE A 7 15.56 8.37 -14.80
CA ILE A 7 15.33 7.98 -16.20
C ILE A 7 15.32 6.47 -16.38
N ASN A 8 16.06 5.72 -15.55
CA ASN A 8 16.08 4.26 -15.63
C ASN A 8 15.25 3.58 -14.54
N GLN A 9 14.80 2.36 -14.81
CA GLN A 9 13.89 1.61 -13.93
C GLN A 9 14.48 1.32 -12.55
N LEU A 10 15.74 0.97 -12.45
CA LEU A 10 16.40 0.66 -11.17
C LEU A 10 16.47 1.90 -10.29
N GLU A 11 16.88 3.02 -10.85
CA GLU A 11 16.92 4.31 -10.14
C GLU A 11 15.53 4.74 -9.67
N CYS A 12 14.48 4.53 -10.49
CA CYS A 12 13.10 4.80 -10.09
C CYS A 12 12.68 3.96 -8.88
N ILE A 13 13.01 2.67 -8.86
CA ILE A 13 12.69 1.77 -7.75
C ILE A 13 13.41 2.21 -6.47
N GLU A 14 14.70 2.55 -6.56
CA GLU A 14 15.51 2.99 -5.42
C GLU A 14 15.01 4.31 -4.84
N LYS A 15 14.77 5.31 -5.68
CA LYS A 15 14.23 6.61 -5.28
C LYS A 15 12.82 6.48 -4.70
N SER A 16 11.96 5.63 -5.30
CA SER A 16 10.62 5.35 -4.79
C SER A 16 10.67 4.72 -3.39
N ALA A 17 11.51 3.71 -3.21
CA ALA A 17 11.67 3.06 -1.90
C ALA A 17 12.17 4.06 -0.84
N LYS A 18 13.18 4.85 -1.16
CA LYS A 18 13.71 5.90 -0.26
C LYS A 18 12.63 6.88 0.14
N ARG A 19 11.86 7.40 -0.82
CA ARG A 19 10.77 8.36 -0.55
C ARG A 19 9.66 7.79 0.32
N LEU A 20 9.30 6.51 0.14
CA LEU A 20 8.32 5.83 1.00
C LEU A 20 8.82 5.72 2.45
N ILE A 21 10.08 5.32 2.64
CA ILE A 21 10.72 5.22 3.97
C ILE A 21 10.82 6.59 4.65
N GLU A 22 11.04 7.66 3.88
CA GLU A 22 11.03 9.05 4.38
C GLU A 22 9.62 9.57 4.74
N GLY A 23 8.57 8.76 4.61
CA GLY A 23 7.19 9.12 4.94
C GLY A 23 6.47 9.91 3.86
N ASN A 24 6.96 9.90 2.63
CA ASN A 24 6.28 10.54 1.51
C ASN A 24 5.14 9.67 0.97
N ILE A 25 4.20 10.31 0.30
CA ILE A 25 3.13 9.66 -0.46
C ILE A 25 3.57 9.61 -1.92
N LEU A 26 3.54 8.40 -2.51
CA LEU A 26 3.84 8.20 -3.93
C LEU A 26 2.60 7.81 -4.71
N ALA A 27 2.52 8.28 -5.95
CA ALA A 27 1.61 7.76 -6.97
C ALA A 27 2.42 6.83 -7.89
N ILE A 28 2.03 5.56 -7.95
CA ILE A 28 2.70 4.53 -8.75
C ILE A 28 1.75 4.11 -9.85
N LYS A 29 2.17 4.26 -11.11
CA LYS A 29 1.39 3.76 -12.25
C LYS A 29 1.50 2.25 -12.32
N ASN A 30 0.38 1.57 -12.19
CA ASN A 30 0.25 0.12 -12.30
C ASN A 30 -0.63 -0.23 -13.51
N THR A 31 -0.78 -1.52 -13.83
CA THR A 31 -1.57 -2.01 -14.97
C THR A 31 -3.02 -1.51 -15.00
N ASN A 32 -3.64 -1.36 -13.83
CA ASN A 32 -5.04 -0.94 -13.67
C ASN A 32 -5.19 0.55 -13.30
N GLY A 33 -4.16 1.37 -13.52
CA GLY A 33 -4.15 2.79 -13.18
C GLY A 33 -3.24 3.11 -11.99
N TYR A 34 -3.33 4.33 -11.49
CA TYR A 34 -2.46 4.80 -10.42
C TYR A 34 -2.84 4.22 -9.05
N VAL A 35 -1.83 3.88 -8.27
CA VAL A 35 -1.94 3.46 -6.87
C VAL A 35 -1.20 4.48 -6.00
N LEU A 36 -1.87 4.99 -4.98
CA LEU A 36 -1.25 5.86 -3.98
C LEU A 36 -0.71 5.02 -2.83
N CYS A 37 0.55 5.21 -2.50
CA CYS A 37 1.26 4.45 -1.48
C CYS A 37 1.90 5.35 -0.43
N CYS A 38 1.93 4.90 0.82
CA CYS A 38 2.73 5.48 1.90
C CYS A 38 3.10 4.41 2.93
N ASP A 39 4.06 4.69 3.81
CA ASP A 39 4.47 3.81 4.90
C ASP A 39 3.27 3.51 5.82
N ALA A 40 2.95 2.22 6.02
CA ALA A 40 1.85 1.76 6.86
C ALA A 40 2.14 1.86 8.37
N SER A 41 3.40 2.02 8.77
CA SER A 41 3.81 2.25 10.15
C SER A 41 3.78 3.73 10.55
N ASN A 42 3.69 4.65 9.57
CA ASN A 42 3.73 6.09 9.79
C ASN A 42 2.33 6.71 9.83
N PRO A 43 1.77 7.00 11.03
CA PRO A 43 0.42 7.55 11.15
C PRO A 43 0.26 8.92 10.49
N GLU A 44 1.31 9.75 10.45
CA GLU A 44 1.24 11.09 9.84
C GLU A 44 1.17 11.01 8.31
N ALA A 45 1.92 10.09 7.69
CA ALA A 45 1.82 9.83 6.26
C ALA A 45 0.40 9.35 5.88
N ILE A 46 -0.19 8.45 6.70
CA ILE A 46 -1.54 7.93 6.48
C ILE A 46 -2.59 9.03 6.65
N LYS A 47 -2.50 9.85 7.70
CA LYS A 47 -3.42 11.00 7.90
C LYS A 47 -3.34 11.99 6.73
N LYS A 48 -2.13 12.29 6.23
CA LYS A 48 -1.91 13.14 5.07
C LYS A 48 -2.57 12.54 3.81
N LEU A 49 -2.43 11.23 3.60
CA LEU A 49 -3.08 10.51 2.49
C LEU A 49 -4.61 10.58 2.62
N ARG A 50 -5.19 10.36 3.82
CA ARG A 50 -6.62 10.50 4.08
C ARG A 50 -7.15 11.88 3.72
N LYS A 51 -6.45 12.93 4.18
CA LYS A 51 -6.82 14.32 3.90
C LYS A 51 -6.83 14.59 2.39
N ARG A 52 -5.78 14.19 1.67
CA ARG A 52 -5.68 14.37 0.21
C ARG A 52 -6.77 13.62 -0.57
N LYS A 53 -7.10 12.41 -0.13
CA LYS A 53 -8.16 11.59 -0.75
C LYS A 53 -9.59 11.97 -0.33
N LYS A 54 -9.76 12.90 0.62
CA LYS A 54 -11.06 13.22 1.24
C LYS A 54 -11.76 11.94 1.76
N ARG A 55 -10.99 11.04 2.38
CA ARG A 55 -11.42 9.70 2.81
C ARG A 55 -11.23 9.54 4.34
N PRO A 56 -12.13 10.13 5.16
CA PRO A 56 -11.93 10.21 6.61
C PRO A 56 -11.93 8.83 7.29
N ASN A 57 -12.90 7.97 7.00
CA ASN A 57 -13.15 6.74 7.77
C ASN A 57 -12.97 5.43 6.99
N LYS A 58 -13.10 5.44 5.66
CA LYS A 58 -13.01 4.21 4.86
C LYS A 58 -11.63 3.56 5.01
N PRO A 59 -11.53 2.25 5.35
CA PRO A 59 -10.25 1.57 5.56
C PRO A 59 -9.35 1.60 4.32
N PHE A 60 -8.04 1.59 4.56
CA PHE A 60 -7.04 1.32 3.53
C PHE A 60 -6.63 -0.14 3.56
N ALA A 61 -6.20 -0.68 2.42
CA ALA A 61 -5.51 -1.94 2.36
C ALA A 61 -4.00 -1.74 2.52
N VAL A 62 -3.33 -2.77 3.05
CA VAL A 62 -1.89 -2.77 3.27
C VAL A 62 -1.24 -3.83 2.39
N LEU A 63 -0.28 -3.40 1.58
CA LEU A 63 0.58 -4.23 0.76
C LEU A 63 1.79 -4.68 1.58
N TYR A 64 2.02 -5.98 1.65
CA TYR A 64 3.11 -6.60 2.38
C TYR A 64 4.19 -7.14 1.43
N PRO A 65 5.48 -7.10 1.83
CA PRO A 65 6.56 -7.60 0.98
C PRO A 65 6.55 -9.13 0.84
N SER A 66 6.03 -9.86 1.84
CA SER A 66 5.98 -11.32 1.82
C SER A 66 4.98 -11.89 2.83
N MET A 67 4.67 -13.19 2.70
CA MET A 67 3.88 -13.93 3.69
C MET A 67 4.54 -13.97 5.07
N GLU A 68 5.85 -14.07 5.12
CA GLU A 68 6.61 -14.06 6.38
C GLU A 68 6.43 -12.71 7.10
N SER A 69 6.40 -11.62 6.35
CA SER A 69 6.14 -10.29 6.90
C SER A 69 4.70 -10.14 7.41
N ILE A 70 3.70 -10.70 6.72
CA ILE A 70 2.31 -10.74 7.21
C ILE A 70 2.20 -11.53 8.51
N LYS A 71 2.82 -12.71 8.59
CA LYS A 71 2.78 -13.58 9.77
C LYS A 71 3.46 -12.98 11.01
N LYS A 72 4.32 -11.97 10.86
CA LYS A 72 4.88 -11.22 12.00
C LYS A 72 3.86 -10.28 12.64
N ASP A 73 2.86 -9.83 11.87
CA ASP A 73 1.88 -8.84 12.30
C ASP A 73 0.49 -9.45 12.55
N PHE A 74 0.17 -10.60 11.94
CA PHE A 74 -1.15 -11.23 12.00
C PHE A 74 -1.07 -12.74 12.22
N ASN A 75 -2.07 -13.28 12.91
CA ASN A 75 -2.34 -14.70 12.92
C ASN A 75 -3.07 -15.06 11.62
N VAL A 76 -2.44 -15.89 10.79
CA VAL A 76 -2.96 -16.23 9.45
C VAL A 76 -3.27 -17.71 9.39
N SER A 77 -4.53 -18.05 9.15
CA SER A 77 -4.97 -19.42 8.91
C SER A 77 -4.47 -19.95 7.55
N ASN A 78 -4.51 -21.28 7.37
CA ASN A 78 -4.14 -21.90 6.09
C ASN A 78 -5.04 -21.42 4.94
N TYR A 79 -6.33 -21.20 5.19
CA TYR A 79 -7.27 -20.70 4.18
C TYR A 79 -6.90 -19.28 3.73
N GLU A 80 -6.66 -18.36 4.67
CA GLU A 80 -6.24 -16.99 4.38
C GLU A 80 -4.88 -16.95 3.68
N ALA A 81 -3.92 -17.79 4.09
CA ALA A 81 -2.62 -17.90 3.44
C ALA A 81 -2.73 -18.36 1.99
N ASN A 82 -3.61 -19.33 1.70
CA ASN A 82 -3.87 -19.80 0.34
C ASN A 82 -4.53 -18.71 -0.51
N ALA A 83 -5.49 -17.96 0.05
CA ALA A 83 -6.12 -16.83 -0.62
C ALA A 83 -5.09 -15.74 -0.97
N LEU A 84 -4.26 -15.32 0.00
CA LEU A 84 -3.20 -14.32 -0.20
C LEU A 84 -2.18 -14.70 -1.29
N LYS A 85 -1.84 -16.00 -1.39
CA LYS A 85 -0.89 -16.52 -2.40
C LYS A 85 -1.52 -16.79 -3.76
N SER A 86 -2.84 -16.66 -3.88
CA SER A 86 -3.50 -16.92 -5.15
C SER A 86 -3.10 -15.92 -6.23
N ARG A 87 -3.20 -16.32 -7.50
CA ARG A 87 -2.88 -15.46 -8.66
C ARG A 87 -3.75 -14.19 -8.74
N VAL A 88 -4.93 -14.22 -8.13
CA VAL A 88 -5.85 -13.07 -8.09
C VAL A 88 -5.31 -11.97 -7.17
N ALA A 89 -4.37 -12.29 -6.26
CA ALA A 89 -3.81 -11.37 -5.28
C ALA A 89 -4.89 -10.53 -4.56
N PRO A 90 -5.88 -11.17 -3.92
CA PRO A 90 -7.00 -10.46 -3.30
C PRO A 90 -6.56 -9.70 -2.06
N ILE A 91 -7.38 -8.73 -1.66
CA ILE A 91 -7.32 -8.18 -0.32
C ILE A 91 -8.01 -9.16 0.63
N VAL A 92 -7.26 -9.69 1.60
CA VAL A 92 -7.76 -10.58 2.65
C VAL A 92 -7.89 -9.79 3.95
N ILE A 93 -9.04 -9.91 4.61
CA ILE A 93 -9.30 -9.22 5.88
C ILE A 93 -8.80 -10.08 7.03
N LEU A 94 -7.82 -9.57 7.77
CA LEU A 94 -7.21 -10.26 8.91
C LEU A 94 -7.54 -9.54 10.23
N GLN A 95 -7.66 -10.31 11.31
CA GLN A 95 -7.84 -9.76 12.65
C GLN A 95 -6.55 -9.08 13.14
N ASN A 96 -6.68 -7.86 13.66
CA ASN A 96 -5.56 -7.15 14.25
C ASN A 96 -5.02 -7.88 15.48
N THR A 97 -3.71 -7.92 15.63
CA THR A 97 -3.04 -8.45 16.82
C THR A 97 -2.46 -7.29 17.64
N LYS A 98 -2.15 -7.54 18.92
CA LYS A 98 -1.50 -6.54 19.81
C LYS A 98 -0.07 -6.19 19.39
N HIS A 99 0.52 -6.96 18.49
CA HIS A 99 1.93 -6.85 18.10
C HIS A 99 2.13 -6.36 16.66
N THR A 100 1.05 -5.88 16.00
CA THR A 100 1.17 -5.33 14.64
C THR A 100 2.07 -4.09 14.62
N ARG A 101 2.99 -4.06 13.65
CA ARG A 101 3.92 -2.94 13.45
C ARG A 101 3.32 -1.79 12.63
N ILE A 102 2.15 -1.99 12.04
CA ILE A 102 1.44 -0.99 11.26
C ILE A 102 0.50 -0.16 12.13
N SER A 103 0.18 1.04 11.71
CA SER A 103 -0.71 1.97 12.43
C SER A 103 -2.19 1.63 12.18
N VAL A 104 -2.69 0.54 12.80
CA VAL A 104 -4.05 0.01 12.55
C VAL A 104 -5.15 1.04 12.74
N ASP A 105 -5.07 1.88 13.77
CA ASP A 105 -6.08 2.89 14.09
C ASP A 105 -6.20 3.97 13.00
N THR A 106 -5.10 4.29 12.32
CA THR A 106 -5.11 5.24 11.20
C THR A 106 -5.41 4.57 9.86
N ILE A 107 -5.10 3.28 9.70
CA ILE A 107 -5.39 2.47 8.50
C ILE A 107 -6.87 2.10 8.44
N ALA A 108 -7.42 1.62 9.55
CA ALA A 108 -8.78 1.12 9.64
C ALA A 108 -9.46 1.65 10.91
N PRO A 109 -9.82 2.96 10.97
CA PRO A 109 -10.39 3.58 12.16
C PRO A 109 -11.62 2.83 12.67
N ASN A 110 -11.66 2.58 13.98
CA ASN A 110 -12.75 1.89 14.67
C ASN A 110 -13.00 0.44 14.24
N LEU A 111 -12.01 -0.19 13.56
CA LEU A 111 -12.10 -1.58 13.15
C LEU A 111 -11.00 -2.41 13.83
N HIS A 112 -11.35 -3.66 14.16
CA HIS A 112 -10.42 -4.65 14.71
C HIS A 112 -9.80 -5.55 13.63
N GLN A 113 -9.94 -5.15 12.36
CA GLN A 113 -9.52 -5.90 11.19
C GLN A 113 -8.83 -4.99 10.19
N THR A 114 -7.86 -5.55 9.48
CA THR A 114 -7.13 -4.84 8.42
C THR A 114 -7.13 -5.67 7.13
N GLY A 115 -7.40 -5.02 6.01
CA GLY A 115 -7.24 -5.62 4.69
C GLY A 115 -5.77 -5.67 4.31
N VAL A 116 -5.24 -6.87 4.05
CA VAL A 116 -3.86 -7.07 3.61
C VAL A 116 -3.81 -7.74 2.25
N MET A 117 -2.74 -7.52 1.51
CA MET A 117 -2.51 -8.13 0.20
C MET A 117 -1.03 -8.31 -0.08
N LEU A 118 -0.72 -9.20 -1.01
CA LEU A 118 0.59 -9.36 -1.63
C LEU A 118 0.65 -8.63 -2.98
N PRO A 119 1.85 -8.36 -3.54
CA PRO A 119 1.99 -7.67 -4.81
C PRO A 119 1.27 -8.40 -5.95
N SER A 120 0.51 -7.65 -6.74
CA SER A 120 -0.20 -8.14 -7.93
C SER A 120 0.52 -7.83 -9.25
N SER A 121 1.64 -7.13 -9.21
CA SER A 121 2.46 -6.80 -10.37
C SER A 121 3.94 -6.81 -10.05
N ALA A 122 4.78 -7.07 -11.05
CA ALA A 122 6.24 -7.07 -10.90
C ALA A 122 6.77 -5.73 -10.37
N LEU A 123 6.22 -4.61 -10.82
CA LEU A 123 6.64 -3.28 -10.35
C LEU A 123 6.40 -3.11 -8.86
N LEU A 124 5.19 -3.43 -8.38
CA LEU A 124 4.86 -3.36 -6.96
C LEU A 124 5.71 -4.32 -6.13
N GLU A 125 5.99 -5.51 -6.66
CA GLU A 125 6.86 -6.50 -6.01
C GLU A 125 8.29 -5.99 -5.84
N LEU A 126 8.87 -5.39 -6.88
CA LEU A 126 10.22 -4.82 -6.82
C LEU A 126 10.29 -3.66 -5.83
N ILE A 127 9.32 -2.74 -5.86
CA ILE A 127 9.27 -1.60 -4.96
C ILE A 127 9.11 -2.08 -3.52
N ILE A 128 8.14 -2.94 -3.22
CA ILE A 128 7.85 -3.35 -1.84
C ILE A 128 8.99 -4.20 -1.24
N LYS A 129 9.67 -5.01 -2.03
CA LYS A 129 10.87 -5.74 -1.62
C LYS A 129 12.02 -4.78 -1.29
N LYS A 130 12.22 -3.73 -2.09
CA LYS A 130 13.24 -2.71 -1.83
C LYS A 130 12.92 -1.87 -0.60
N VAL A 131 11.65 -1.53 -0.38
CA VAL A 131 11.15 -0.81 0.81
C VAL A 131 11.34 -1.66 2.07
N GLY A 132 11.04 -2.96 2.01
CA GLY A 132 11.20 -3.92 3.11
C GLY A 132 10.19 -3.81 4.25
N ILE A 133 9.28 -2.83 4.21
CA ILE A 133 8.23 -2.61 5.21
C ILE A 133 6.84 -2.63 4.56
N PRO A 134 5.76 -2.89 5.32
CA PRO A 134 4.40 -2.78 4.82
C PRO A 134 4.06 -1.35 4.39
N ILE A 135 3.33 -1.20 3.29
CA ILE A 135 2.85 0.11 2.82
C ILE A 135 1.34 0.11 2.64
N VAL A 136 0.69 1.22 2.96
CA VAL A 136 -0.68 1.47 2.51
C VAL A 136 -0.67 1.52 0.99
N ALA A 137 -1.63 0.86 0.35
CA ALA A 137 -1.85 0.95 -1.09
C ALA A 137 -3.34 1.15 -1.39
N THR A 138 -3.66 2.22 -2.11
CA THR A 138 -5.04 2.59 -2.45
C THR A 138 -5.12 3.16 -3.86
N SER A 139 -6.26 3.01 -4.51
CA SER A 139 -6.49 3.55 -5.86
C SER A 139 -6.16 5.05 -5.96
N GLY A 140 -5.55 5.46 -7.08
CA GLY A 140 -5.27 6.86 -7.40
C GLY A 140 -6.52 7.57 -7.91
N ASN A 141 -7.45 7.90 -6.99
CA ASN A 141 -8.66 8.65 -7.29
C ASN A 141 -9.11 9.46 -6.06
N ILE A 142 -9.93 10.48 -6.28
CA ILE A 142 -10.72 11.09 -5.21
C ILE A 142 -11.90 10.14 -4.91
N HIS A 143 -12.37 10.12 -3.68
CA HIS A 143 -13.46 9.24 -3.26
C HIS A 143 -14.70 9.42 -4.15
N GLY A 144 -15.18 8.32 -4.74
CA GLY A 144 -16.34 8.31 -5.66
C GLY A 144 -16.00 8.53 -7.14
N SER A 145 -14.76 8.87 -7.51
CA SER A 145 -14.33 9.01 -8.90
C SER A 145 -13.70 7.73 -9.44
N PRO A 146 -13.64 7.52 -10.79
CA PRO A 146 -12.87 6.45 -11.40
C PRO A 146 -11.38 6.51 -11.05
N ILE A 147 -10.69 5.38 -11.19
CA ILE A 147 -9.24 5.32 -11.02
C ILE A 147 -8.58 6.10 -12.16
N ILE A 148 -7.63 6.97 -11.82
CA ILE A 148 -6.83 7.69 -12.81
C ILE A 148 -5.92 6.69 -13.52
N SER A 149 -6.03 6.60 -14.84
CA SER A 149 -5.21 5.71 -15.69
C SER A 149 -4.34 6.48 -16.69
N SER A 150 -4.72 7.73 -17.01
CA SER A 150 -3.98 8.60 -17.90
C SER A 150 -2.92 9.42 -17.14
N ASP A 151 -1.76 9.62 -17.75
CA ASP A 151 -0.68 10.43 -17.16
C ASP A 151 -1.03 11.93 -17.16
N ASN A 152 -1.94 12.34 -18.07
CA ASN A 152 -2.39 13.74 -18.14
C ASN A 152 -3.36 14.11 -17.01
N ASP A 153 -4.02 13.10 -16.41
CA ASP A 153 -5.01 13.28 -15.34
C ASP A 153 -4.39 13.07 -13.95
N ALA A 154 -3.14 12.60 -13.87
CA ALA A 154 -2.41 12.29 -12.65
C ALA A 154 -1.55 13.46 -12.18
#